data_9ccf37b602e430d8d8535caeeb423cf0
#
_entry.id   9ccf37b602e430d8d8535caeeb423cf0
#
_cell.length_a   1.000
_cell.length_b   1.000
_cell.length_c   1.000
_cell.angle_alpha   90.00
_cell.angle_beta   90.00
_cell.angle_gamma   90.00
#
_symmetry.space_group_name_H-M   'P 1'
#
loop_
_entity.id
_entity.type
_entity.pdbx_description
1 polymer ?
#
loop_
_entity_poly.entity_id
_entity_poly.type
_entity_poly.pdbx_seq_one_letter_code
_entity_poly.pdbx_strand_id
1 'polypeptide(L)'
;ELLKADALPDMAMGDEKAPVTVIEYASMTCPHCAHFQEATFPEFKKRYIDTGKVRYIFREFPLDSLAAAAFMLARCAGKDDKDKYFALVDTLFRQQRQWAVEKPIPPLLTIAKQAGFTEQTFNACLANQQMLDGIESIRQRAIKQFKVQSTPTFFINGKAHPGALSIEEMAKVIDPYLKG
;
A
#
# COMPACT_ATOMS: atom_id res chain seq x y z
N GLU A 1 -7.36 -9.93 15.41
CA GLU A 1 -6.52 -8.73 15.58
C GLU A 1 -5.96 -8.22 14.24
N LEU A 2 -5.40 -9.11 13.42
CA LEU A 2 -4.80 -8.73 12.13
C LEU A 2 -5.81 -8.00 11.21
N LEU A 3 -7.06 -8.43 11.19
CA LEU A 3 -8.09 -7.87 10.31
C LEU A 3 -8.63 -6.51 10.76
N LYS A 4 -8.36 -6.11 12.01
CA LYS A 4 -8.80 -4.82 12.52
C LYS A 4 -7.92 -3.70 11.99
N ALA A 5 -8.54 -2.60 11.58
CA ALA A 5 -7.80 -1.38 11.23
C ALA A 5 -7.12 -0.82 12.49
N ASP A 6 -6.05 -0.09 12.29
CA ASP A 6 -5.34 0.65 13.34
C ASP A 6 -5.97 2.04 13.52
N ALA A 7 -5.17 3.02 13.92
CA ALA A 7 -5.61 4.40 14.13
C ALA A 7 -6.21 5.05 12.89
N LEU A 8 -5.73 4.66 11.69
CA LEU A 8 -6.26 5.15 10.41
C LEU A 8 -7.10 4.04 9.75
N PRO A 9 -8.11 4.42 8.96
CA PRO A 9 -8.91 3.43 8.23
C PRO A 9 -8.05 2.57 7.31
N ASP A 10 -8.38 1.29 7.18
CA ASP A 10 -7.75 0.42 6.20
C ASP A 10 -8.10 0.86 4.78
N MET A 11 -7.13 0.76 3.89
CA MET A 11 -7.32 1.01 2.47
C MET A 11 -7.48 -0.33 1.75
N ALA A 12 -8.71 -0.60 1.31
CA ALA A 12 -9.08 -1.90 0.76
C ALA A 12 -9.75 -1.77 -0.59
N MET A 13 -9.59 -2.80 -1.42
CA MET A 13 -10.35 -2.97 -2.66
C MET A 13 -10.84 -4.41 -2.75
N GLY A 14 -11.90 -4.60 -3.52
CA GLY A 14 -12.53 -5.90 -3.67
C GLY A 14 -13.75 -6.08 -2.77
N ASP A 15 -14.41 -7.21 -2.93
CA ASP A 15 -15.64 -7.53 -2.22
C ASP A 15 -15.35 -7.78 -0.73
N GLU A 16 -16.08 -7.11 0.15
CA GLU A 16 -15.94 -7.32 1.60
C GLU A 16 -16.26 -8.76 2.01
N LYS A 17 -17.03 -9.47 1.23
CA LYS A 17 -17.43 -10.87 1.48
C LYS A 17 -16.56 -11.87 0.74
N ALA A 18 -15.46 -11.43 0.13
CA ALA A 18 -14.58 -12.34 -0.59
C ALA A 18 -14.06 -13.46 0.31
N PRO A 19 -13.94 -14.70 -0.21
CA PRO A 19 -13.48 -15.84 0.59
C PRO A 19 -12.03 -15.75 1.03
N VAL A 20 -11.22 -14.93 0.36
CA VAL A 20 -9.80 -14.76 0.68
C VAL A 20 -9.52 -13.29 0.97
N THR A 21 -8.76 -13.03 2.04
CA THR A 21 -8.26 -11.70 2.36
C THR A 21 -6.75 -11.70 2.20
N VAL A 22 -6.24 -10.75 1.41
CA VAL A 22 -4.81 -10.52 1.24
C VAL A 22 -4.47 -9.14 1.82
N ILE A 23 -3.58 -9.11 2.80
CA ILE A 23 -3.06 -7.86 3.38
C ILE A 23 -1.62 -7.72 2.92
N GLU A 24 -1.29 -6.60 2.32
CA GLU A 24 0.08 -6.27 1.94
C GLU A 24 0.62 -5.15 2.82
N TYR A 25 1.73 -5.42 3.51
CA TYR A 25 2.53 -4.36 4.16
C TYR A 25 3.66 -3.98 3.22
N ALA A 26 3.70 -2.71 2.83
CA ALA A 26 4.64 -2.24 1.82
C ALA A 26 5.20 -0.87 2.15
N SER A 27 6.34 -0.54 1.54
CA SER A 27 6.96 0.78 1.66
C SER A 27 7.10 1.43 0.29
N MET A 28 6.80 2.72 0.21
CA MET A 28 6.89 3.48 -1.04
C MET A 28 8.32 3.61 -1.57
N THR A 29 9.33 3.46 -0.70
CA THR A 29 10.73 3.53 -1.11
C THR A 29 11.35 2.15 -1.35
N CYS A 30 10.61 1.07 -1.15
CA CYS A 30 11.09 -0.29 -1.33
C CYS A 30 11.04 -0.70 -2.81
N PRO A 31 12.20 -1.05 -3.44
CA PRO A 31 12.21 -1.47 -4.85
C PRO A 31 11.43 -2.77 -5.10
N HIS A 32 11.45 -3.71 -4.16
CA HIS A 32 10.69 -4.96 -4.29
C HIS A 32 9.19 -4.72 -4.27
N CYS A 33 8.74 -3.72 -3.50
CA CYS A 33 7.32 -3.31 -3.47
C CYS A 33 6.91 -2.69 -4.80
N ALA A 34 7.76 -1.83 -5.38
CA ALA A 34 7.51 -1.24 -6.70
C ALA A 34 7.48 -2.34 -7.77
N HIS A 35 8.39 -3.31 -7.69
CA HIS A 35 8.42 -4.43 -8.64
C HIS A 35 7.12 -5.25 -8.58
N PHE A 36 6.64 -5.58 -7.38
CA PHE A 36 5.36 -6.28 -7.22
C PHE A 36 4.23 -5.47 -7.87
N GLN A 37 4.19 -4.17 -7.62
CA GLN A 37 3.14 -3.30 -8.15
C GLN A 37 3.12 -3.30 -9.68
N GLU A 38 4.30 -3.29 -10.32
CA GLU A 38 4.40 -3.30 -11.78
C GLU A 38 4.19 -4.69 -12.38
N ALA A 39 4.86 -5.70 -11.83
CA ALA A 39 4.96 -7.01 -12.47
C ALA A 39 3.82 -7.95 -12.11
N THR A 40 3.27 -7.86 -10.89
CA THR A 40 2.31 -8.84 -10.38
C THR A 40 0.92 -8.26 -10.14
N PHE A 41 0.86 -7.06 -9.56
CA PHE A 41 -0.41 -6.49 -9.09
C PHE A 41 -1.49 -6.37 -10.18
N PRO A 42 -1.19 -5.94 -11.43
CA PRO A 42 -2.25 -5.81 -12.44
C PRO A 42 -2.98 -7.13 -12.71
N GLU A 43 -2.24 -8.23 -12.83
CA GLU A 43 -2.84 -9.56 -13.06
C GLU A 43 -3.55 -10.08 -11.82
N PHE A 44 -2.96 -9.85 -10.64
CA PHE A 44 -3.56 -10.18 -9.36
C PHE A 44 -4.92 -9.48 -9.19
N LYS A 45 -4.96 -8.18 -9.48
CA LYS A 45 -6.20 -7.41 -9.40
C LYS A 45 -7.25 -7.94 -10.35
N LYS A 46 -6.88 -8.17 -11.60
CA LYS A 46 -7.79 -8.65 -12.64
C LYS A 46 -8.36 -10.03 -12.33
N ARG A 47 -7.52 -10.95 -11.87
CA ARG A 47 -7.91 -12.35 -11.66
C ARG A 47 -8.64 -12.59 -10.35
N TYR A 48 -8.31 -11.81 -9.31
CA TYR A 48 -8.77 -12.10 -7.94
C TYR A 48 -9.58 -11.00 -7.31
N ILE A 49 -9.16 -9.75 -7.41
CA ILE A 49 -9.85 -8.64 -6.75
C ILE A 49 -11.13 -8.29 -7.53
N ASP A 50 -11.00 -8.04 -8.84
CA ASP A 50 -12.12 -7.61 -9.68
C ASP A 50 -13.17 -8.71 -9.87
N THR A 51 -12.84 -9.95 -9.57
CA THR A 51 -13.75 -11.09 -9.69
C THR A 51 -14.43 -11.47 -8.37
N GLY A 52 -14.17 -10.70 -7.30
CA GLY A 52 -14.78 -10.95 -6.00
C GLY A 52 -14.18 -12.09 -5.21
N LYS A 53 -13.05 -12.64 -5.65
CA LYS A 53 -12.39 -13.76 -4.99
C LYS A 53 -11.52 -13.33 -3.82
N VAL A 54 -10.95 -12.12 -3.89
CA VAL A 54 -10.02 -11.59 -2.89
C VAL A 54 -10.45 -10.19 -2.47
N ARG A 55 -10.47 -9.97 -1.16
CA ARG A 55 -10.44 -8.63 -0.59
C ARG A 55 -8.98 -8.28 -0.33
N TYR A 56 -8.51 -7.19 -0.91
CA TYR A 56 -7.13 -6.73 -0.80
C TYR A 56 -7.05 -5.51 0.10
N ILE A 57 -6.18 -5.59 1.11
CA ILE A 57 -5.93 -4.49 2.05
C ILE A 57 -4.46 -4.09 1.93
N PHE A 58 -4.22 -2.82 1.64
CA PHE A 58 -2.87 -2.25 1.55
C PHE A 58 -2.57 -1.48 2.84
N ARG A 59 -1.48 -1.83 3.52
CA ARG A 59 -1.09 -1.18 4.77
C ARG A 59 0.30 -0.58 4.66
N GLU A 60 0.42 0.65 5.13
CA GLU A 60 1.67 1.40 5.07
C GLU A 60 2.69 0.84 6.07
N PHE A 61 3.89 0.58 5.57
CA PHE A 61 5.01 0.13 6.39
C PHE A 61 6.26 0.92 5.96
N PRO A 62 6.29 2.24 6.22
CA PRO A 62 7.39 3.07 5.73
C PRO A 62 8.73 2.64 6.32
N LEU A 63 9.72 2.43 5.46
CA LEU A 63 11.08 2.07 5.86
C LEU A 63 11.90 3.29 6.23
N ASP A 64 11.45 4.48 5.82
CA ASP A 64 12.14 5.75 6.07
C ASP A 64 11.14 6.90 6.04
N SER A 65 11.62 8.10 6.36
CA SER A 65 10.76 9.29 6.42
C SER A 65 10.22 9.69 5.05
N LEU A 66 10.97 9.42 3.99
CA LEU A 66 10.51 9.72 2.63
C LEU A 66 9.32 8.83 2.25
N ALA A 67 9.37 7.54 2.60
CA ALA A 67 8.26 6.63 2.38
C ALA A 67 7.02 7.11 3.15
N ALA A 68 7.19 7.55 4.39
CA ALA A 68 6.10 8.08 5.18
C ALA A 68 5.46 9.31 4.53
N ALA A 69 6.28 10.23 4.01
CA ALA A 69 5.79 11.42 3.31
C ALA A 69 4.97 11.05 2.08
N ALA A 70 5.45 10.09 1.28
CA ALA A 70 4.73 9.61 0.10
C ALA A 70 3.37 9.00 0.47
N PHE A 71 3.31 8.22 1.55
CA PHE A 71 2.04 7.68 2.04
C PHE A 71 1.08 8.77 2.52
N MET A 72 1.60 9.81 3.16
CA MET A 72 0.78 10.94 3.58
C MET A 72 0.11 11.60 2.38
N LEU A 73 0.85 11.81 1.29
CA LEU A 73 0.30 12.36 0.06
C LEU A 73 -0.81 11.48 -0.50
N ALA A 74 -0.60 10.17 -0.53
CA ALA A 74 -1.63 9.24 -1.00
C ALA A 74 -2.89 9.32 -0.13
N ARG A 75 -2.74 9.39 1.19
CA ARG A 75 -3.89 9.50 2.09
C ARG A 75 -4.63 10.84 1.93
N CYS A 76 -3.91 11.92 1.73
CA CYS A 76 -4.53 13.23 1.46
C CYS A 76 -5.32 13.20 0.14
N ALA A 77 -4.75 12.59 -0.90
CA ALA A 77 -5.44 12.43 -2.20
C ALA A 77 -6.71 11.60 -2.05
N GLY A 78 -6.65 10.56 -1.23
CA GLY A 78 -7.75 9.62 -1.05
C GLY A 78 -8.70 9.93 0.08
N LYS A 79 -8.67 11.14 0.62
CA LYS A 79 -9.48 11.54 1.78
C LYS A 79 -10.97 11.22 1.60
N ASP A 80 -11.53 11.50 0.43
CA ASP A 80 -12.94 11.30 0.13
C ASP A 80 -13.18 10.20 -0.91
N ASP A 81 -12.10 9.61 -1.46
CA ASP A 81 -12.19 8.65 -2.56
C ASP A 81 -10.99 7.70 -2.53
N LYS A 82 -11.25 6.45 -2.13
CA LYS A 82 -10.20 5.41 -2.07
C LYS A 82 -9.53 5.16 -3.41
N ASP A 83 -10.23 5.36 -4.51
CA ASP A 83 -9.65 5.16 -5.83
C ASP A 83 -8.49 6.13 -6.08
N LYS A 84 -8.60 7.36 -5.56
CA LYS A 84 -7.53 8.34 -5.66
C LYS A 84 -6.31 7.93 -4.82
N TYR A 85 -6.54 7.33 -3.65
CA TYR A 85 -5.47 6.78 -2.84
C TYR A 85 -4.68 5.74 -3.63
N PHE A 86 -5.38 4.74 -4.16
CA PHE A 86 -4.73 3.66 -4.90
C PHE A 86 -4.10 4.13 -6.21
N ALA A 87 -4.72 5.11 -6.87
CA ALA A 87 -4.14 5.69 -8.09
C ALA A 87 -2.80 6.38 -7.80
N LEU A 88 -2.73 7.14 -6.71
CA LEU A 88 -1.48 7.82 -6.35
C LEU A 88 -0.43 6.83 -5.84
N VAL A 89 -0.82 5.81 -5.09
CA VAL A 89 0.08 4.73 -4.69
C VAL A 89 0.69 4.07 -5.93
N ASP A 90 -0.13 3.73 -6.91
CA ASP A 90 0.34 3.12 -8.16
C ASP A 90 1.32 4.03 -8.89
N THR A 91 0.98 5.30 -9.05
CA THR A 91 1.84 6.28 -9.72
C THR A 91 3.18 6.43 -8.99
N LEU A 92 3.15 6.54 -7.67
CA LEU A 92 4.37 6.70 -6.88
C LEU A 92 5.27 5.46 -6.98
N PHE A 93 4.72 4.25 -6.97
CA PHE A 93 5.53 3.05 -7.21
C PHE A 93 6.12 3.03 -8.60
N ARG A 94 5.33 3.32 -9.64
CA ARG A 94 5.80 3.29 -11.03
C ARG A 94 6.88 4.32 -11.31
N GLN A 95 6.83 5.46 -10.62
CA GLN A 95 7.79 6.55 -10.79
C GLN A 95 8.80 6.61 -9.64
N GLN A 96 8.95 5.53 -8.88
CA GLN A 96 9.81 5.50 -7.69
C GLN A 96 11.23 6.03 -7.97
N ARG A 97 11.83 5.66 -9.09
CA ARG A 97 13.19 6.08 -9.44
C ARG A 97 13.30 7.58 -9.71
N GLN A 98 12.20 8.24 -10.01
CA GLN A 98 12.18 9.67 -10.32
C GLN A 98 12.12 10.52 -9.05
N TRP A 99 11.44 10.06 -8.01
CA TRP A 99 11.26 10.84 -6.80
C TRP A 99 12.00 10.30 -5.58
N ALA A 100 12.33 9.00 -5.55
CA ALA A 100 13.08 8.41 -4.43
C ALA A 100 14.57 8.67 -4.63
N VAL A 101 14.96 9.92 -4.57
CA VAL A 101 16.28 10.44 -4.87
C VAL A 101 16.73 11.36 -3.72
N GLU A 102 17.97 11.86 -3.80
CA GLU A 102 18.54 12.69 -2.74
C GLU A 102 17.73 13.96 -2.46
N LYS A 103 17.22 14.61 -3.52
CA LYS A 103 16.35 15.79 -3.39
C LYS A 103 14.95 15.45 -3.87
N PRO A 104 14.12 14.81 -3.02
CA PRO A 104 12.86 14.24 -3.47
C PRO A 104 11.71 15.24 -3.59
N ILE A 105 11.80 16.40 -2.94
CA ILE A 105 10.64 17.32 -2.86
C ILE A 105 10.22 17.84 -4.23
N PRO A 106 11.11 18.35 -5.11
CA PRO A 106 10.66 18.83 -6.43
C PRO A 106 9.94 17.76 -7.25
N PRO A 107 10.48 16.54 -7.44
CA PRO A 107 9.76 15.53 -8.21
C PRO A 107 8.47 15.05 -7.53
N LEU A 108 8.43 14.95 -6.18
CA LEU A 108 7.20 14.63 -5.47
C LEU A 108 6.12 15.70 -5.68
N LEU A 109 6.50 16.97 -5.62
CA LEU A 109 5.57 18.06 -5.86
C LEU A 109 5.00 18.00 -7.27
N THR A 110 5.85 17.70 -8.26
CA THR A 110 5.40 17.55 -9.65
C THR A 110 4.34 16.44 -9.77
N ILE A 111 4.60 15.28 -9.17
CA ILE A 111 3.66 14.16 -9.18
C ILE A 111 2.36 14.55 -8.45
N ALA A 112 2.48 15.20 -7.29
CA ALA A 112 1.33 15.63 -6.50
C ALA A 112 0.45 16.62 -7.26
N LYS A 113 1.06 17.57 -7.99
CA LYS A 113 0.31 18.52 -8.81
C LYS A 113 -0.49 17.82 -9.91
N GLN A 114 0.08 16.79 -10.51
CA GLN A 114 -0.64 15.98 -11.50
C GLN A 114 -1.84 15.25 -10.88
N ALA A 115 -1.76 14.96 -9.58
CA ALA A 115 -2.84 14.32 -8.83
C ALA A 115 -3.83 15.33 -8.21
N GLY A 116 -3.70 16.62 -8.54
CA GLY A 116 -4.63 17.64 -8.10
C GLY A 116 -4.19 18.50 -6.91
N PHE A 117 -2.98 18.27 -6.39
CA PHE A 117 -2.45 19.12 -5.31
C PHE A 117 -2.00 20.49 -5.84
N THR A 118 -2.14 21.50 -4.99
CA THR A 118 -1.40 22.74 -5.14
C THR A 118 -0.16 22.64 -4.25
N GLU A 119 0.79 23.56 -4.40
CA GLU A 119 1.93 23.62 -3.48
C GLU A 119 1.47 23.80 -2.04
N GLN A 120 0.44 24.63 -1.82
CA GLN A 120 -0.13 24.87 -0.51
C GLN A 120 -0.73 23.59 0.10
N THR A 121 -1.55 22.85 -0.64
CA THR A 121 -2.17 21.61 -0.14
C THR A 121 -1.13 20.51 0.04
N PHE A 122 -0.09 20.48 -0.80
CA PHE A 122 1.05 19.57 -0.65
C PHE A 122 1.75 19.82 0.68
N ASN A 123 2.11 21.08 0.97
CA ASN A 123 2.79 21.43 2.21
C ASN A 123 1.91 21.18 3.44
N ALA A 124 0.62 21.49 3.35
CA ALA A 124 -0.34 21.23 4.44
C ALA A 124 -0.46 19.76 4.74
N CYS A 125 -0.50 18.91 3.70
CA CYS A 125 -0.55 17.45 3.86
C CYS A 125 0.68 16.95 4.62
N LEU A 126 1.88 17.36 4.21
CA LEU A 126 3.13 16.92 4.83
C LEU A 126 3.35 17.47 6.23
N ALA A 127 2.59 18.49 6.62
CA ALA A 127 2.62 19.06 7.97
C ALA A 127 1.64 18.38 8.93
N ASN A 128 0.85 17.42 8.47
CA ASN A 128 -0.18 16.76 9.27
C ASN A 128 0.44 15.71 10.20
N GLN A 129 0.80 16.12 11.40
CA GLN A 129 1.47 15.26 12.39
C GLN A 129 0.57 14.09 12.81
N GLN A 130 -0.73 14.32 12.97
CA GLN A 130 -1.67 13.28 13.37
C GLN A 130 -1.70 12.14 12.36
N MET A 131 -1.67 12.46 11.07
CA MET A 131 -1.63 11.46 10.01
C MET A 131 -0.32 10.67 10.04
N LEU A 132 0.80 11.38 10.22
CA LEU A 132 2.11 10.73 10.34
C LEU A 132 2.14 9.77 11.53
N ASP A 133 1.60 10.19 12.67
CA ASP A 133 1.54 9.34 13.86
C ASP A 133 0.67 8.10 13.61
N GLY A 134 -0.42 8.26 12.86
CA GLY A 134 -1.28 7.14 12.49
C GLY A 134 -0.58 6.12 11.59
N ILE A 135 0.17 6.60 10.62
CA ILE A 135 0.98 5.73 9.74
C ILE A 135 2.04 5.00 10.54
N GLU A 136 2.72 5.70 11.45
CA GLU A 136 3.73 5.07 12.31
C GLU A 136 3.11 4.04 13.24
N SER A 137 1.89 4.28 13.74
CA SER A 137 1.16 3.31 14.55
C SER A 137 0.90 2.01 13.78
N ILE A 138 0.48 2.12 12.51
CA ILE A 138 0.27 0.95 11.64
C ILE A 138 1.57 0.14 11.52
N ARG A 139 2.68 0.82 11.30
CA ARG A 139 4.00 0.19 11.18
C ARG A 139 4.39 -0.51 12.49
N GLN A 140 4.26 0.17 13.62
CA GLN A 140 4.65 -0.39 14.92
C GLN A 140 3.82 -1.61 15.28
N ARG A 141 2.53 -1.59 15.03
CA ARG A 141 1.67 -2.75 15.27
C ARG A 141 2.11 -3.95 14.41
N ALA A 142 2.43 -3.69 13.14
CA ALA A 142 2.90 -4.73 12.24
C ALA A 142 4.18 -5.38 12.77
N ILE A 143 5.12 -4.57 13.27
CA ILE A 143 6.37 -5.09 13.85
C ILE A 143 6.12 -5.88 15.13
N LYS A 144 5.38 -5.30 16.06
CA LYS A 144 5.25 -5.85 17.42
C LYS A 144 4.27 -7.01 17.50
N GLN A 145 3.12 -6.90 16.84
CA GLN A 145 2.06 -7.90 16.96
C GLN A 145 2.12 -8.94 15.83
N PHE A 146 2.43 -8.51 14.60
CA PHE A 146 2.35 -9.41 13.44
C PHE A 146 3.73 -9.84 12.93
N LYS A 147 4.80 -9.38 13.60
CA LYS A 147 6.19 -9.82 13.35
C LYS A 147 6.66 -9.54 11.92
N VAL A 148 6.17 -8.47 11.30
CA VAL A 148 6.63 -8.03 9.98
C VAL A 148 8.05 -7.49 10.13
N GLN A 149 8.98 -8.00 9.32
CA GLN A 149 10.40 -7.65 9.37
C GLN A 149 10.92 -7.08 8.05
N SER A 150 10.16 -7.20 6.99
CA SER A 150 10.60 -6.81 5.64
C SER A 150 9.41 -6.44 4.78
N THR A 151 9.67 -5.73 3.68
CA THR A 151 8.64 -5.35 2.71
C THR A 151 8.97 -5.89 1.32
N PRO A 152 7.97 -6.28 0.53
CA PRO A 152 6.59 -6.45 0.97
C PRO A 152 6.42 -7.72 1.80
N THR A 153 5.46 -7.73 2.71
CA THR A 153 5.03 -8.95 3.40
C THR A 153 3.52 -9.07 3.18
N PHE A 154 3.10 -10.23 2.72
CA PHE A 154 1.69 -10.52 2.47
C PHE A 154 1.15 -11.43 3.55
N PHE A 155 -0.05 -11.12 4.04
CA PHE A 155 -0.82 -12.04 4.87
C PHE A 155 -1.98 -12.55 4.04
N ILE A 156 -1.96 -13.82 3.72
CA ILE A 156 -3.01 -14.46 2.91
C ILE A 156 -3.80 -15.37 3.83
N ASN A 157 -5.05 -15.00 4.11
CA ASN A 157 -5.89 -15.64 5.11
C ASN A 157 -5.14 -15.89 6.43
N GLY A 158 -4.40 -14.85 6.88
CA GLY A 158 -3.71 -14.84 8.15
C GLY A 158 -2.31 -15.44 8.16
N LYS A 159 -1.86 -16.04 7.07
CA LYS A 159 -0.50 -16.61 6.97
C LYS A 159 0.45 -15.64 6.28
N ALA A 160 1.60 -15.41 6.92
CA ALA A 160 2.61 -14.48 6.43
C ALA A 160 3.42 -15.08 5.28
N HIS A 161 3.60 -14.28 4.23
CA HIS A 161 4.44 -14.62 3.07
C HIS A 161 5.32 -13.39 2.79
N PRO A 162 6.56 -13.38 3.27
CA PRO A 162 7.47 -12.27 2.98
C PRO A 162 8.02 -12.36 1.55
N GLY A 163 8.25 -11.20 0.95
CA GLY A 163 8.85 -11.09 -0.38
C GLY A 163 7.84 -10.75 -1.46
N ALA A 164 8.36 -10.26 -2.59
CA ALA A 164 7.55 -9.90 -3.76
C ALA A 164 7.13 -11.18 -4.48
N LEU A 165 5.88 -11.57 -4.30
CA LEU A 165 5.34 -12.79 -4.91
C LEU A 165 5.05 -12.56 -6.40
N SER A 166 5.35 -13.57 -7.23
CA SER A 166 4.88 -13.61 -8.61
C SER A 166 3.40 -13.96 -8.64
N ILE A 167 2.77 -13.77 -9.81
CA ILE A 167 1.36 -14.17 -9.94
C ILE A 167 1.20 -15.68 -9.77
N GLU A 168 2.15 -16.48 -10.22
CA GLU A 168 2.14 -17.93 -10.06
C GLU A 168 2.24 -18.33 -8.59
N GLU A 169 3.10 -17.65 -7.84
CA GLU A 169 3.23 -17.88 -6.40
C GLU A 169 1.97 -17.46 -5.64
N MET A 170 1.39 -16.32 -6.00
CA MET A 170 0.11 -15.87 -5.44
C MET A 170 -0.99 -16.91 -5.69
N ALA A 171 -1.07 -17.41 -6.93
CA ALA A 171 -2.08 -18.39 -7.31
C ALA A 171 -1.92 -19.68 -6.49
N LYS A 172 -0.71 -20.17 -6.29
CA LYS A 172 -0.47 -21.38 -5.51
C LYS A 172 -0.98 -21.27 -4.07
N VAL A 173 -0.92 -20.07 -3.48
CA VAL A 173 -1.39 -19.87 -2.11
C VAL A 173 -2.89 -19.61 -2.08
N ILE A 174 -3.42 -18.82 -3.03
CA ILE A 174 -4.82 -18.38 -3.02
C ILE A 174 -5.77 -19.47 -3.52
N ASP A 175 -5.45 -20.12 -4.65
CA ASP A 175 -6.36 -21.03 -5.31
C ASP A 175 -6.87 -22.18 -4.41
N PRO A 176 -6.06 -22.78 -3.52
CA PRO A 176 -6.57 -23.79 -2.60
C PRO A 176 -7.73 -23.32 -1.71
N TYR A 177 -7.75 -22.04 -1.33
CA TYR A 177 -8.85 -21.49 -0.53
C TYR A 177 -10.12 -21.28 -1.33
N LEU A 178 -10.03 -21.27 -2.66
CA LEU A 178 -11.18 -21.04 -3.53
C LEU A 178 -11.86 -22.36 -3.94
N LYS A 179 -11.23 -23.48 -3.67
CA LYS A 179 -11.77 -24.80 -3.96
C LYS A 179 -12.64 -25.29 -2.81
N GLY A 180 -13.87 -25.45 -3.05
CA GLY A 180 -14.81 -25.92 -2.08
C GLY A 180 -15.59 -24.86 -1.42
#